data_be11241f52d66dd6744b73b0ff3d76dc
#
_entry.id   be11241f52d66dd6744b73b0ff3d76dc
#
_cell.length_a   1.000
_cell.length_b   1.000
_cell.length_c   1.000
_cell.angle_alpha   90.00
_cell.angle_beta   90.00
_cell.angle_gamma   90.00
#
_symmetry.space_group_name_H-M   'P 1'
#
loop_
_entity.id
_entity.type
_entity.pdbx_description
1 polymer ?
#
loop_
_entity_poly.entity_id
_entity_poly.type
_entity_poly.pdbx_seq_one_letter_code
_entity_poly.pdbx_strand_id
1 'polypeptide(L)' 'MKPIEELELSVRAHNCLLNAGINRVIDLVNVAEEDALKIKNFGRKSLNEVKESMKAFGLFFGMNINEESVKKILGQG' A
#
# COMPACT_ATOMS: atom_id res chain seq x y z
N MET A 1 -5.02 -4.56 -13.01
CA MET A 1 -4.77 -3.86 -11.76
C MET A 1 -3.47 -4.29 -11.14
N LYS A 2 -2.81 -3.39 -10.48
CA LYS A 2 -1.53 -3.70 -9.86
C LYS A 2 -1.71 -4.27 -8.47
N PRO A 3 -1.22 -5.48 -8.20
CA PRO A 3 -1.30 -6.05 -6.85
C PRO A 3 -0.25 -5.43 -5.94
N ILE A 4 -0.47 -5.53 -4.63
CA ILE A 4 0.46 -4.93 -3.68
C ILE A 4 1.83 -5.61 -3.71
N GLU A 5 1.92 -6.79 -4.29
CA GLU A 5 3.21 -7.47 -4.45
C GLU A 5 4.21 -6.65 -5.25
N GLU A 6 3.70 -5.74 -6.09
CA GLU A 6 4.56 -4.86 -6.86
C GLU A 6 5.44 -3.98 -5.97
N LEU A 7 5.01 -3.77 -4.73
CA LEU A 7 5.73 -2.92 -3.80
C LEU A 7 6.82 -3.64 -3.02
N GLU A 8 6.96 -4.94 -3.21
CA GLU A 8 8.00 -5.73 -2.55
C GLU A 8 7.96 -5.61 -1.03
N LEU A 9 6.79 -5.78 -0.48
CA LEU A 9 6.61 -5.72 0.97
C LEU A 9 7.09 -7.01 1.62
N SER A 10 7.42 -6.93 2.93
CA SER A 10 7.74 -8.13 3.67
C SER A 10 6.51 -9.03 3.73
N VAL A 11 6.75 -10.33 3.95
CA VAL A 11 5.65 -11.29 4.05
C VAL A 11 4.67 -10.89 5.13
N ARG A 12 5.20 -10.41 6.26
CA ARG A 12 4.35 -10.02 7.38
C ARG A 12 3.44 -8.85 7.01
N ALA A 13 4.01 -7.79 6.46
CA ALA A 13 3.22 -6.63 6.07
C ALA A 13 2.22 -7.00 4.98
N HIS A 14 2.66 -7.79 4.02
CA HIS A 14 1.79 -8.24 2.93
C HIS A 14 0.58 -8.99 3.47
N ASN A 15 0.82 -9.94 4.38
CA ASN A 15 -0.27 -10.73 4.94
C ASN A 15 -1.23 -9.88 5.75
N CYS A 16 -0.72 -8.90 6.50
CA CYS A 16 -1.58 -8.02 7.27
C CYS A 16 -2.52 -7.24 6.36
N LEU A 17 -1.99 -6.76 5.25
CA LEU A 17 -2.80 -6.00 4.30
C LEU A 17 -3.84 -6.89 3.63
N LEU A 18 -3.45 -8.11 3.26
CA LEU A 18 -4.41 -9.04 2.66
C LEU A 18 -5.54 -9.36 3.61
N ASN A 19 -5.22 -9.56 4.89
CA ASN A 19 -6.24 -9.86 5.90
C ASN A 19 -7.20 -8.70 6.10
N ALA A 20 -6.76 -7.50 5.77
CA ALA A 20 -7.60 -6.32 5.87
C ALA A 20 -8.37 -6.04 4.58
N GLY A 21 -8.23 -6.93 3.60
CA GLY A 21 -8.92 -6.75 2.33
C GLY A 21 -8.19 -5.86 1.34
N ILE A 22 -6.94 -5.53 1.64
CA ILE A 22 -6.14 -4.67 0.77
C ILE A 22 -5.20 -5.55 -0.05
N ASN A 23 -5.54 -5.79 -1.30
CA ASN A 23 -4.71 -6.65 -2.14
C ASN A 23 -4.27 -5.99 -3.44
N ARG A 24 -4.66 -4.73 -3.66
CA ARG A 24 -4.24 -3.98 -4.83
C ARG A 24 -3.60 -2.67 -4.39
N VAL A 25 -2.70 -2.15 -5.22
CA VAL A 25 -2.03 -0.89 -4.90
C VAL A 25 -3.03 0.25 -4.74
N ILE A 26 -4.04 0.29 -5.60
CA ILE A 26 -5.05 1.36 -5.51
C ILE A 26 -5.79 1.32 -4.18
N ASP A 27 -6.05 0.12 -3.66
CA ASP A 27 -6.71 0.01 -2.36
C ASP A 27 -5.81 0.54 -1.26
N LEU A 28 -4.52 0.25 -1.36
CA LEU A 28 -3.56 0.65 -0.34
C LEU A 28 -3.36 2.17 -0.29
N VAL A 29 -3.14 2.78 -1.46
CA VAL A 29 -2.84 4.22 -1.49
C VAL A 29 -4.05 5.08 -1.13
N ASN A 30 -5.25 4.52 -1.24
CA ASN A 30 -6.46 5.28 -0.92
C ASN A 30 -6.91 5.11 0.51
N VAL A 31 -6.18 4.31 1.29
CA VAL A 31 -6.44 4.19 2.73
C VAL A 31 -5.73 5.34 3.43
N ALA A 32 -6.41 5.96 4.39
CA ALA A 32 -5.78 7.01 5.19
C ALA A 32 -4.78 6.35 6.15
N GLU A 33 -3.71 7.07 6.45
CA GLU A 33 -2.66 6.52 7.33
C GLU A 33 -3.22 6.11 8.69
N GLU A 34 -4.10 6.93 9.26
CA GLU A 34 -4.70 6.60 10.55
C GLU A 34 -5.57 5.35 10.49
N ASP A 35 -6.20 5.11 9.34
CA ASP A 35 -6.99 3.89 9.16
C ASP A 35 -6.07 2.68 9.02
N ALA A 36 -4.92 2.87 8.39
CA ALA A 36 -3.96 1.79 8.26
C ALA A 36 -3.45 1.34 9.63
N LEU A 37 -3.31 2.28 10.55
CA LEU A 37 -2.87 1.94 11.91
C LEU A 37 -3.88 1.10 12.67
N LYS A 38 -5.14 1.10 12.24
CA LYS A 38 -6.18 0.32 12.88
C LYS A 38 -6.25 -1.11 12.38
N ILE A 39 -5.47 -1.45 11.37
CA ILE A 39 -5.47 -2.80 10.83
C ILE A 39 -4.90 -3.76 11.88
N LYS A 40 -5.60 -4.87 12.07
CA LYS A 40 -5.21 -5.86 13.06
C LYS A 40 -3.79 -6.36 12.80
N ASN A 41 -2.98 -6.40 13.84
CA ASN A 41 -1.60 -6.88 13.79
C ASN A 41 -0.70 -6.02 12.91
N PHE A 42 -1.15 -4.83 12.58
CA PHE A 42 -0.40 -3.92 11.74
C PHE A 42 0.03 -2.74 12.60
N GLY A 43 1.24 -2.79 13.13
CA GLY A 43 1.73 -1.76 14.02
C GLY A 43 2.45 -0.66 13.28
N ARG A 44 2.94 0.30 14.07
CA ARG A 44 3.66 1.43 13.50
C ARG A 44 4.89 0.99 12.72
N LYS A 45 5.55 -0.05 13.17
CA LYS A 45 6.74 -0.56 12.50
C LYS A 45 6.39 -1.07 11.11
N SER A 46 5.31 -1.86 11.01
CA SER A 46 4.85 -2.36 9.73
C SER A 46 4.38 -1.21 8.83
N LEU A 47 3.72 -0.23 9.44
CA LEU A 47 3.28 0.94 8.69
C LEU A 47 4.46 1.67 8.07
N ASN A 48 5.52 1.88 8.85
CA ASN A 48 6.71 2.56 8.34
C ASN A 48 7.36 1.77 7.21
N GLU A 49 7.38 0.45 7.35
CA GLU A 49 7.94 -0.41 6.30
C GLU A 49 7.16 -0.26 5.00
N VAL A 50 5.84 -0.26 5.09
CA VAL A 50 4.99 -0.10 3.92
C VAL A 50 5.17 1.29 3.33
N LYS A 51 5.25 2.31 4.18
CA LYS A 51 5.45 3.68 3.72
C LYS A 51 6.76 3.81 2.95
N GLU A 52 7.83 3.19 3.42
CA GLU A 52 9.12 3.24 2.73
C GLU A 52 9.03 2.59 1.36
N SER A 53 8.36 1.45 1.29
CA SER A 53 8.18 0.77 0.01
C SER A 53 7.36 1.62 -0.95
N MET A 54 6.30 2.24 -0.44
CA MET A 54 5.46 3.11 -1.27
C MET A 54 6.24 4.33 -1.73
N LYS A 55 7.05 4.89 -0.85
CA LYS A 55 7.82 6.09 -1.14
C LYS A 55 8.78 5.86 -2.30
N ALA A 56 9.33 4.66 -2.40
CA ALA A 56 10.25 4.32 -3.48
C ALA A 56 9.57 4.46 -4.85
N PHE A 57 8.26 4.36 -4.89
CA PHE A 57 7.50 4.51 -6.12
C PHE A 57 6.74 5.83 -6.20
N GLY A 58 6.96 6.73 -5.25
CA GLY A 58 6.26 7.99 -5.23
C GLY A 58 4.84 7.91 -4.71
N LEU A 59 4.54 6.87 -3.95
CA LEU A 59 3.19 6.66 -3.42
C LEU A 59 3.14 7.01 -1.93
N PHE A 60 1.93 7.27 -1.44
CA PHE A 60 1.71 7.53 -0.02
C PHE A 60 0.25 7.23 0.32
N PHE A 61 -0.04 7.10 1.61
CA PHE A 61 -1.40 6.83 2.06
C PHE A 61 -2.29 8.05 1.83
N GLY A 62 -3.53 7.78 1.48
CA GLY A 62 -4.50 8.85 1.32
C GLY A 62 -4.38 9.63 0.03
N MET A 63 -3.79 9.04 -0.99
CA MET A 63 -3.63 9.73 -2.27
C MET A 63 -4.95 10.03 -2.95
N ASN A 64 -5.93 9.16 -2.74
CA ASN A 64 -7.26 9.34 -3.33
C ASN A 64 -7.17 9.47 -4.86
N ILE A 65 -6.53 8.50 -5.49
CA ILE A 65 -6.33 8.50 -6.93
C ILE A 65 -7.02 7.30 -7.57
N ASN A 66 -7.09 7.29 -8.89
CA ASN A 66 -7.72 6.19 -9.60
C ASN A 66 -6.68 5.19 -10.12
N GLU A 67 -7.18 4.12 -10.70
CA GLU A 67 -6.35 3.04 -11.21
C GLU A 67 -5.37 3.51 -12.26
N GLU A 68 -5.80 4.41 -13.09
CA GLU A 68 -4.97 4.90 -14.17
C GLU A 68 -3.75 5.65 -13.64
N SER A 69 -3.94 6.45 -12.61
CA SER A 69 -2.82 7.14 -11.97
C SER A 69 -1.84 6.16 -11.36
N VAL A 70 -2.34 5.09 -10.76
CA VAL A 70 -1.48 4.05 -10.20
C VAL A 70 -0.63 3.42 -11.30
N LYS A 71 -1.23 3.14 -12.44
CA LYS A 71 -0.50 2.56 -13.56
C LYS A 71 0.61 3.47 -14.02
N LYS A 72 0.35 4.76 -14.11
CA LYS A 72 1.35 5.72 -14.54
C LYS A 72 2.53 5.78 -13.59
N ILE A 73 2.23 5.76 -12.30
CA ILE A 73 3.28 5.84 -11.29
C ILE A 73 4.15 4.59 -11.28
N LEU A 74 3.51 3.42 -11.34
CA LEU A 74 4.24 2.16 -11.28
C LEU A 74 4.78 1.73 -12.63
N GLY A 75 4.06 2.11 -13.67
CA GLY A 75 4.48 1.53 -14.77
C GLY A 75 5.02 2.06 -15.79
N GLN A 76 4.74 2.83 -15.83
CA GLN A 76 5.13 3.08 -16.63
C GLN A 76 5.32 2.37 -17.53
N GLY A 77 5.39 2.01 -17.69
CA GLY A 77 5.72 1.04 -18.67
C GLY A 77 4.66 0.69 -19.51
#